data_d6b42457120d0bf0520569b0636dc9d4
#
_entry.id   d6b42457120d0bf0520569b0636dc9d4
#
_cell.length_a   1.000
_cell.length_b   1.000
_cell.length_c   1.000
_cell.angle_alpha   90.00
_cell.angle_beta   90.00
_cell.angle_gamma   90.00
#
_symmetry.space_group_name_H-M   'P 1'
#
loop_
_entity.id
_entity.type
_entity.pdbx_description
1 polymer ?
#
loop_
_entity_poly.entity_id
_entity_poly.type
_entity_poly.pdbx_seq_one_letter_code
_entity_poly.pdbx_strand_id
1 'polypeptide(L)'
;MKPINLNNIEEKNVGGGDFPQLKPGAYACKVTEVIDNADREYLDVLLDICVGEFEGYFSDKFYADKPWSHHVILSYKDANLGYLKRNLRMFTESNTGFDAEAAIMGGQDQMLVGKVVGCTFREEEFYDKKTGEFKLGNPRPDRLISTAEVEGAETPKPRMLKDDEKRKAMERAGESGRTIDAYEDNGWRKPTATAPVGDVYTGDVPFM
;
A
#
# COMPACT_ATOMS: atom_id res chain seq x y z
N MET A 1 27.41 -28.28 22.20
CA MET A 1 26.41 -27.20 22.27
C MET A 1 26.86 -26.23 23.35
N LYS A 2 26.88 -24.94 23.10
CA LYS A 2 27.26 -23.92 24.11
C LYS A 2 26.16 -23.81 25.17
N PRO A 3 26.47 -23.73 26.47
CA PRO A 3 25.46 -23.53 27.50
C PRO A 3 24.68 -22.23 27.28
N ILE A 4 23.37 -22.28 27.34
CA ILE A 4 22.47 -21.13 27.17
C ILE A 4 21.76 -20.88 28.47
N ASN A 5 21.76 -19.64 28.96
CA ASN A 5 21.00 -19.24 30.14
C ASN A 5 19.65 -18.64 29.67
N LEU A 6 18.57 -19.30 30.05
CA LEU A 6 17.18 -18.91 29.71
C LEU A 6 16.42 -18.27 30.89
N ASN A 7 17.07 -18.07 32.05
CA ASN A 7 16.37 -17.68 33.29
C ASN A 7 15.71 -16.28 33.27
N ASN A 8 16.01 -15.43 32.29
CA ASN A 8 15.42 -14.07 32.16
C ASN A 8 14.89 -13.79 30.75
N ILE A 9 14.63 -14.84 30.00
CA ILE A 9 14.07 -14.69 28.64
C ILE A 9 12.57 -14.95 28.73
N GLU A 10 11.77 -13.95 28.40
CA GLU A 10 10.32 -14.13 28.24
C GLU A 10 10.05 -15.09 27.08
N GLU A 11 9.17 -16.06 27.34
CA GLU A 11 8.70 -16.97 26.28
C GLU A 11 7.96 -16.16 25.21
N LYS A 12 8.43 -16.21 23.98
CA LYS A 12 7.68 -15.67 22.84
C LYS A 12 6.72 -16.74 22.32
N ASN A 13 5.44 -16.45 22.35
CA ASN A 13 4.43 -17.32 21.74
C ASN A 13 4.72 -17.51 20.25
N VAL A 14 4.97 -18.75 19.85
CA VAL A 14 5.13 -19.14 18.45
C VAL A 14 3.74 -19.30 17.83
N GLY A 15 3.10 -18.20 17.52
CA GLY A 15 1.77 -18.28 16.92
C GLY A 15 1.11 -16.90 16.86
N GLY A 16 1.33 -16.16 15.78
CA GLY A 16 0.75 -14.84 15.58
C GLY A 16 1.34 -13.84 16.56
N GLY A 17 2.45 -13.21 16.18
CA GLY A 17 3.11 -12.24 17.04
C GLY A 17 2.15 -11.18 17.56
N ASP A 18 2.50 -10.56 18.69
CA ASP A 18 1.84 -9.39 19.28
C ASP A 18 1.85 -8.15 18.34
N PHE A 19 1.60 -8.38 17.05
CA PHE A 19 1.48 -7.30 16.10
C PHE A 19 0.03 -6.78 16.19
N PRO A 20 -0.18 -5.57 16.70
CA PRO A 20 -1.52 -5.05 16.91
C PRO A 20 -2.24 -5.00 15.56
N GLN A 21 -3.41 -5.62 15.50
CA GLN A 21 -4.21 -5.60 14.28
C GLN A 21 -4.74 -4.18 14.03
N LEU A 22 -4.47 -3.63 12.85
CA LEU A 22 -5.01 -2.34 12.45
C LEU A 22 -6.53 -2.36 12.50
N LYS A 23 -7.13 -1.32 13.09
CA LYS A 23 -8.58 -1.16 13.19
C LYS A 23 -9.10 -0.29 12.04
N PRO A 24 -10.35 -0.50 11.56
CA PRO A 24 -10.98 0.46 10.66
C PRO A 24 -11.04 1.84 11.32
N GLY A 25 -10.76 2.90 10.57
CA GLY A 25 -10.74 4.26 11.11
C GLY A 25 -10.01 5.23 10.19
N ALA A 26 -9.74 6.43 10.69
CA ALA A 26 -8.95 7.44 10.01
C ALA A 26 -7.59 7.60 10.70
N TYR A 27 -6.55 7.73 9.91
CA TYR A 27 -5.18 7.86 10.40
C TYR A 27 -4.44 8.96 9.64
N ALA A 28 -3.56 9.67 10.33
CA ALA A 28 -2.58 10.53 9.68
C ALA A 28 -1.47 9.64 9.10
N CYS A 29 -1.24 9.76 7.82
CA CYS A 29 -0.29 8.95 7.07
C CYS A 29 0.77 9.82 6.42
N LYS A 30 1.94 9.26 6.21
CA LYS A 30 3.04 9.84 5.45
C LYS A 30 3.24 9.05 4.18
N VAL A 31 3.46 9.73 3.07
CA VAL A 31 3.85 9.09 1.81
C VAL A 31 5.27 8.55 1.93
N THR A 32 5.42 7.26 1.71
CA THR A 32 6.74 6.58 1.74
C THR A 32 7.32 6.43 0.35
N GLU A 33 6.47 6.22 -0.66
CA GLU A 33 6.88 6.01 -2.04
C GLU A 33 5.80 6.49 -3.01
N VAL A 34 6.21 6.93 -4.19
CA VAL A 34 5.32 7.26 -5.32
C VAL A 34 5.87 6.59 -6.57
N ILE A 35 5.04 5.80 -7.24
CA ILE A 35 5.40 5.08 -8.46
C ILE A 35 4.47 5.57 -9.59
N ASP A 36 5.05 6.15 -10.63
CA ASP A 36 4.29 6.52 -11.83
C ASP A 36 4.12 5.31 -12.75
N ASN A 37 2.87 4.94 -12.99
CA ASN A 37 2.47 3.92 -13.95
C ASN A 37 1.94 4.58 -15.22
N ALA A 38 2.84 5.24 -15.96
CA ALA A 38 2.50 6.06 -17.12
C ALA A 38 1.67 5.33 -18.18
N ASP A 39 1.96 4.05 -18.47
CA ASP A 39 1.20 3.23 -19.42
C ASP A 39 -0.27 3.05 -19.04
N ARG A 40 -0.59 3.22 -17.77
CA ARG A 40 -1.94 3.04 -17.20
C ARG A 40 -2.54 4.33 -16.68
N GLU A 41 -1.80 5.42 -16.73
CA GLU A 41 -2.20 6.77 -16.34
C GLU A 41 -2.65 6.87 -14.87
N TYR A 42 -1.79 6.37 -13.95
CA TYR A 42 -2.00 6.56 -12.51
C TYR A 42 -0.68 6.59 -11.73
N LEU A 43 -0.71 7.30 -10.61
CA LEU A 43 0.32 7.22 -9.58
C LEU A 43 -0.12 6.19 -8.54
N ASP A 44 0.80 5.32 -8.14
CA ASP A 44 0.65 4.43 -7.00
C ASP A 44 1.37 5.07 -5.80
N VAL A 45 0.63 5.49 -4.80
CA VAL A 45 1.12 6.24 -3.65
C VAL A 45 1.07 5.35 -2.42
N LEU A 46 2.24 4.97 -1.91
CA LEU A 46 2.36 4.14 -0.71
C LEU A 46 2.34 5.03 0.53
N LEU A 47 1.56 4.60 1.51
CA LEU A 47 1.35 5.32 2.76
C LEU A 47 1.84 4.50 3.95
N ASP A 48 2.38 5.17 4.97
CA ASP A 48 2.55 4.57 6.29
C ASP A 48 1.90 5.48 7.35
N ILE A 49 1.38 4.89 8.41
CA ILE A 49 0.79 5.64 9.51
C ILE A 49 1.92 6.36 10.25
N CYS A 50 1.78 7.66 10.48
CA CYS A 50 2.86 8.47 11.03
C CYS A 50 2.58 9.03 12.41
N VAL A 51 1.43 8.71 13.03
CA VAL A 51 1.06 9.20 14.38
C VAL A 51 0.20 8.16 15.10
N GLY A 52 0.43 7.97 16.40
CA GLY A 52 -0.43 7.20 17.30
C GLY A 52 -0.02 5.75 17.48
N GLU A 53 -0.96 4.93 17.98
CA GLU A 53 -0.74 3.51 18.34
C GLU A 53 -0.15 2.68 17.18
N PHE A 54 -0.48 3.02 15.95
CA PHE A 54 -0.09 2.28 14.74
C PHE A 54 1.01 2.98 13.93
N GLU A 55 1.79 3.89 14.55
CA GLU A 55 2.89 4.56 13.86
C GLU A 55 3.89 3.54 13.30
N GLY A 56 4.27 3.69 12.02
CA GLY A 56 5.19 2.78 11.33
C GLY A 56 4.61 1.40 11.02
N TYR A 57 3.30 1.23 11.07
CA TYR A 57 2.62 -0.06 10.91
C TYR A 57 3.00 -0.78 9.61
N PHE A 58 3.11 -0.07 8.52
CA PHE A 58 3.44 -0.64 7.21
C PHE A 58 4.94 -0.69 6.92
N SER A 59 5.77 -0.08 7.77
CA SER A 59 7.24 -0.20 7.70
C SER A 59 7.76 -1.54 8.22
N ASP A 60 6.91 -2.36 8.86
CA ASP A 60 7.30 -3.70 9.31
C ASP A 60 7.64 -4.60 8.12
N LYS A 61 8.61 -5.50 8.32
CA LYS A 61 9.08 -6.46 7.30
C LYS A 61 7.96 -7.32 6.73
N PHE A 62 6.89 -7.54 7.49
CA PHE A 62 5.71 -8.28 7.03
C PHE A 62 5.03 -7.61 5.83
N TYR A 63 5.12 -6.27 5.72
CA TYR A 63 4.51 -5.49 4.63
C TYR A 63 5.47 -5.14 3.49
N ALA A 64 6.77 -5.44 3.62
CA ALA A 64 7.80 -5.06 2.64
C ALA A 64 7.51 -5.58 1.20
N ASP A 65 6.82 -6.72 1.10
CA ASP A 65 6.42 -7.34 -0.17
C ASP A 65 4.90 -7.25 -0.43
N LYS A 66 4.19 -6.40 0.33
CA LYS A 66 2.72 -6.25 0.27
C LYS A 66 2.27 -4.79 0.10
N PRO A 67 2.80 -4.05 -0.89
CA PRO A 67 2.48 -2.63 -1.08
C PRO A 67 0.98 -2.38 -1.30
N TRP A 68 0.25 -3.34 -1.90
CA TRP A 68 -1.21 -3.26 -2.07
C TRP A 68 -2.00 -3.14 -0.76
N SER A 69 -1.40 -3.41 0.40
CA SER A 69 -2.06 -3.29 1.70
C SER A 69 -2.19 -1.85 2.18
N HIS A 70 -1.36 -0.94 1.65
CA HIS A 70 -1.24 0.43 2.12
C HIS A 70 -1.03 1.47 1.00
N HIS A 71 -1.47 1.16 -0.20
CA HIS A 71 -1.39 2.08 -1.34
C HIS A 71 -2.71 2.78 -1.64
N VAL A 72 -2.61 3.94 -2.29
CA VAL A 72 -3.71 4.69 -2.88
C VAL A 72 -3.39 4.96 -4.34
N ILE A 73 -4.33 4.64 -5.23
CA ILE A 73 -4.19 4.90 -6.65
C ILE A 73 -4.74 6.30 -6.98
N LEU A 74 -3.89 7.17 -7.49
CA LEU A 74 -4.25 8.49 -7.99
C LEU A 74 -4.24 8.45 -9.53
N SER A 75 -5.39 8.12 -10.12
CA SER A 75 -5.51 8.07 -11.59
C SER A 75 -5.58 9.46 -12.17
N TYR A 76 -4.76 9.70 -13.22
CA TYR A 76 -4.76 10.93 -13.98
C TYR A 76 -5.36 10.77 -15.41
N LYS A 77 -6.14 9.71 -15.62
CA LYS A 77 -7.02 9.58 -16.79
C LYS A 77 -8.03 10.71 -16.83
N ASP A 78 -8.35 11.20 -18.01
CA ASP A 78 -9.29 12.32 -18.19
C ASP A 78 -10.59 12.18 -17.38
N ALA A 79 -11.18 10.98 -17.40
CA ALA A 79 -12.40 10.70 -16.65
C ALA A 79 -12.26 10.80 -15.12
N ASN A 80 -11.03 10.76 -14.59
CA ASN A 80 -10.74 10.73 -13.17
C ASN A 80 -10.09 12.03 -12.64
N LEU A 81 -9.82 13.01 -13.48
CA LEU A 81 -9.13 14.26 -13.10
C LEU A 81 -9.82 14.99 -11.94
N GLY A 82 -11.15 14.94 -11.86
CA GLY A 82 -11.90 15.52 -10.74
C GLY A 82 -11.59 14.85 -9.41
N TYR A 83 -11.43 13.53 -9.40
CA TYR A 83 -11.01 12.76 -8.19
C TYR A 83 -9.54 13.03 -7.86
N LEU A 84 -8.67 13.07 -8.87
CA LEU A 84 -7.27 13.43 -8.68
C LEU A 84 -7.16 14.79 -8.00
N LYS A 85 -7.80 15.82 -8.57
CA LYS A 85 -7.80 17.19 -8.05
C LYS A 85 -8.26 17.24 -6.59
N ARG A 86 -9.35 16.54 -6.25
CA ARG A 86 -9.82 16.42 -4.87
C ARG A 86 -8.76 15.83 -3.96
N ASN A 87 -8.11 14.74 -4.37
CA ASN A 87 -7.09 14.07 -3.57
C ASN A 87 -5.84 14.94 -3.39
N LEU A 88 -5.39 15.64 -4.43
CA LEU A 88 -4.27 16.60 -4.34
C LEU A 88 -4.57 17.74 -3.38
N ARG A 89 -5.81 18.24 -3.36
CA ARG A 89 -6.24 19.23 -2.36
C ARG A 89 -6.05 18.73 -0.93
N MET A 90 -6.30 17.45 -0.62
CA MET A 90 -6.07 16.90 0.72
C MET A 90 -4.60 16.97 1.11
N PHE A 91 -3.68 16.74 0.17
CA PHE A 91 -2.25 16.95 0.41
C PHE A 91 -1.89 18.42 0.64
N THR A 92 -2.44 19.33 -0.16
CA THR A 92 -2.22 20.76 0.00
C THR A 92 -2.72 21.26 1.37
N GLU A 93 -3.92 20.88 1.78
CA GLU A 93 -4.51 21.23 3.07
C GLU A 93 -3.75 20.64 4.27
N SER A 94 -3.10 19.51 4.09
CA SER A 94 -2.34 18.81 5.15
C SER A 94 -0.89 19.28 5.28
N ASN A 95 -0.35 20.05 4.32
CA ASN A 95 1.06 20.44 4.30
C ASN A 95 1.21 21.93 4.01
N THR A 96 1.46 22.71 5.04
CA THR A 96 1.66 24.16 4.92
C THR A 96 2.76 24.52 3.93
N GLY A 97 2.45 25.39 2.98
CA GLY A 97 3.41 25.85 1.96
C GLY A 97 3.69 24.86 0.83
N PHE A 98 2.92 23.78 0.72
CA PHE A 98 3.01 22.82 -0.38
C PHE A 98 1.76 22.89 -1.24
N ASP A 99 1.95 23.03 -2.54
CA ASP A 99 0.91 22.96 -3.56
C ASP A 99 1.05 21.66 -4.37
N ALA A 100 0.23 20.67 -4.00
CA ALA A 100 0.25 19.36 -4.63
C ALA A 100 -0.25 19.41 -6.08
N GLU A 101 -1.21 20.29 -6.39
CA GLU A 101 -1.73 20.47 -7.74
C GLU A 101 -0.64 21.00 -8.68
N ALA A 102 0.07 22.07 -8.26
CA ALA A 102 1.18 22.62 -9.01
C ALA A 102 2.33 21.60 -9.20
N ALA A 103 2.64 20.80 -8.17
CA ALA A 103 3.67 19.77 -8.27
C ALA A 103 3.32 18.72 -9.34
N ILE A 104 2.09 18.19 -9.33
CA ILE A 104 1.66 17.18 -10.31
C ILE A 104 1.55 17.77 -11.72
N MET A 105 1.01 18.97 -11.86
CA MET A 105 0.98 19.66 -13.16
C MET A 105 2.37 19.92 -13.74
N GLY A 106 3.37 20.10 -12.86
CA GLY A 106 4.78 20.23 -13.23
C GLY A 106 5.51 18.92 -13.47
N GLY A 107 4.84 17.77 -13.40
CA GLY A 107 5.47 16.45 -13.53
C GLY A 107 6.40 16.10 -12.38
N GLN A 108 6.17 16.65 -11.19
CA GLN A 108 7.01 16.50 -10.00
C GLN A 108 6.31 15.62 -8.94
N ASP A 109 5.81 14.47 -9.36
CA ASP A 109 5.09 13.50 -8.53
C ASP A 109 5.90 13.08 -7.27
N GLN A 110 7.23 12.97 -7.38
CA GLN A 110 8.13 12.65 -6.28
C GLN A 110 8.11 13.69 -5.14
N MET A 111 7.60 14.89 -5.37
CA MET A 111 7.42 15.89 -4.31
C MET A 111 6.33 15.49 -3.29
N LEU A 112 5.49 14.52 -3.60
CA LEU A 112 4.55 13.92 -2.65
C LEU A 112 5.26 13.07 -1.60
N VAL A 113 6.42 12.48 -1.89
CA VAL A 113 7.18 11.66 -0.94
C VAL A 113 7.53 12.47 0.31
N GLY A 114 7.27 11.91 1.47
CA GLY A 114 7.45 12.56 2.77
C GLY A 114 6.34 13.51 3.17
N LYS A 115 5.37 13.82 2.30
CA LYS A 115 4.19 14.63 2.66
C LYS A 115 3.23 13.81 3.52
N VAL A 116 2.48 14.51 4.36
CA VAL A 116 1.46 13.91 5.22
C VAL A 116 0.07 14.11 4.61
N VAL A 117 -0.85 13.20 4.91
CA VAL A 117 -2.26 13.28 4.52
C VAL A 117 -3.08 12.41 5.47
N GLY A 118 -4.32 12.76 5.72
CA GLY A 118 -5.27 11.86 6.38
C GLY A 118 -5.74 10.77 5.40
N CYS A 119 -5.92 9.56 5.89
CA CYS A 119 -6.49 8.47 5.11
C CYS A 119 -7.46 7.67 5.97
N THR A 120 -8.65 7.37 5.43
CA THR A 120 -9.56 6.42 6.04
C THR A 120 -9.22 5.01 5.61
N PHE A 121 -9.28 4.08 6.55
CA PHE A 121 -9.03 2.65 6.32
C PHE A 121 -10.29 1.88 6.61
N ARG A 122 -10.71 1.02 5.70
CA ARG A 122 -11.88 0.16 5.87
C ARG A 122 -11.58 -1.29 5.57
N GLU A 123 -12.33 -2.16 6.20
CA GLU A 123 -12.32 -3.58 5.87
C GLU A 123 -13.05 -3.82 4.55
N GLU A 124 -12.58 -4.80 3.79
CA GLU A 124 -13.24 -5.27 2.57
C GLU A 124 -13.52 -6.75 2.67
N GLU A 125 -14.71 -7.16 2.24
CA GLU A 125 -15.08 -8.57 2.15
C GLU A 125 -14.27 -9.24 1.03
N PHE A 126 -13.73 -10.42 1.30
CA PHE A 126 -13.02 -11.25 0.34
C PHE A 126 -13.43 -12.71 0.48
N TYR A 127 -13.21 -13.50 -0.58
CA TYR A 127 -13.45 -14.93 -0.55
C TYR A 127 -12.19 -15.67 -0.07
N ASP A 128 -12.32 -16.36 1.07
CA ASP A 128 -11.23 -17.18 1.60
C ASP A 128 -11.25 -18.57 0.94
N LYS A 129 -10.32 -18.81 0.01
CA LYS A 129 -10.19 -20.07 -0.71
C LYS A 129 -9.96 -21.28 0.19
N LYS A 130 -9.40 -21.09 1.38
CA LYS A 130 -9.09 -22.20 2.31
C LYS A 130 -10.35 -22.68 3.04
N THR A 131 -11.24 -21.78 3.38
CA THR A 131 -12.46 -22.09 4.11
C THR A 131 -13.70 -22.15 3.22
N GLY A 132 -13.64 -21.60 2.02
CA GLY A 132 -14.80 -21.49 1.11
C GLY A 132 -15.83 -20.44 1.54
N GLU A 133 -15.45 -19.51 2.41
CA GLU A 133 -16.34 -18.52 3.01
C GLU A 133 -15.92 -17.09 2.65
N PHE A 134 -16.89 -16.17 2.69
CA PHE A 134 -16.61 -14.74 2.62
C PHE A 134 -16.28 -14.20 4.02
N LYS A 135 -15.18 -13.45 4.12
CA LYS A 135 -14.67 -12.87 5.37
C LYS A 135 -14.27 -11.43 5.17
N LEU A 136 -14.25 -10.66 6.25
CA LEU A 136 -13.65 -9.33 6.23
C LEU A 136 -12.13 -9.46 6.34
N GLY A 137 -11.43 -8.73 5.48
CA GLY A 137 -9.97 -8.64 5.48
C GLY A 137 -9.46 -7.52 6.39
N ASN A 138 -8.13 -7.39 6.46
CA ASN A 138 -7.52 -6.28 7.16
C ASN A 138 -7.90 -4.94 6.51
N PRO A 139 -8.04 -3.87 7.31
CA PRO A 139 -8.33 -2.54 6.80
C PRO A 139 -7.30 -2.07 5.77
N ARG A 140 -7.79 -1.48 4.67
CA ARG A 140 -6.99 -0.91 3.59
C ARG A 140 -7.35 0.54 3.37
N PRO A 141 -6.46 1.36 2.78
CA PRO A 141 -6.77 2.72 2.40
C PRO A 141 -8.03 2.78 1.53
N ASP A 142 -8.94 3.67 1.90
CA ASP A 142 -10.20 3.88 1.18
C ASP A 142 -10.28 5.27 0.57
N ARG A 143 -10.05 6.31 1.39
CA ARG A 143 -10.23 7.70 0.96
C ARG A 143 -9.23 8.62 1.64
N LEU A 144 -8.62 9.51 0.85
CA LEU A 144 -7.81 10.60 1.38
C LEU A 144 -8.71 11.71 1.94
N ILE A 145 -8.30 12.24 3.08
CA ILE A 145 -8.90 13.40 3.79
C ILE A 145 -7.76 14.33 4.22
N SER A 146 -8.08 15.53 4.67
CA SER A 146 -7.04 16.37 5.29
C SER A 146 -6.66 15.81 6.67
N THR A 147 -5.44 16.11 7.13
CA THR A 147 -5.00 15.69 8.48
C THR A 147 -5.87 16.32 9.58
N ALA A 148 -6.44 17.50 9.35
CA ALA A 148 -7.34 18.16 10.29
C ALA A 148 -8.68 17.41 10.47
N GLU A 149 -9.08 16.62 9.47
CA GLU A 149 -10.35 15.84 9.51
C GLU A 149 -10.20 14.51 10.22
N VAL A 150 -8.98 14.04 10.51
CA VAL A 150 -8.70 12.69 11.04
C VAL A 150 -9.41 12.41 12.35
N GLU A 151 -9.32 13.36 13.32
CA GLU A 151 -9.91 13.18 14.65
C GLU A 151 -11.44 13.14 14.64
N GLY A 152 -12.07 13.85 13.70
CA GLY A 152 -13.54 13.94 13.55
C GLY A 152 -14.11 12.94 12.54
N ALA A 153 -13.28 12.14 11.90
CA ALA A 153 -13.73 11.24 10.84
C ALA A 153 -14.51 10.05 11.40
N GLU A 154 -15.67 9.77 10.80
CA GLU A 154 -16.44 8.57 11.11
C GLU A 154 -15.67 7.32 10.63
N THR A 155 -15.75 6.25 11.43
CA THR A 155 -15.22 4.93 11.03
C THR A 155 -15.94 4.43 9.79
N PRO A 156 -15.22 4.14 8.69
CA PRO A 156 -15.86 3.67 7.47
C PRO A 156 -16.55 2.33 7.66
N LYS A 157 -17.71 2.16 7.05
CA LYS A 157 -18.39 0.87 7.03
C LYS A 157 -17.62 -0.12 6.15
N PRO A 158 -17.58 -1.41 6.51
CA PRO A 158 -16.97 -2.44 5.68
C PRO A 158 -17.56 -2.44 4.25
N ARG A 159 -16.72 -2.65 3.25
CA ARG A 159 -17.16 -2.87 1.87
C ARG A 159 -17.53 -4.32 1.69
N MET A 160 -18.83 -4.56 1.50
CA MET A 160 -19.33 -5.89 1.14
C MET A 160 -19.30 -6.05 -0.37
N LEU A 161 -18.91 -7.23 -0.84
CA LEU A 161 -18.93 -7.59 -2.26
C LEU A 161 -20.40 -7.69 -2.74
N LYS A 162 -20.66 -7.18 -3.93
CA LYS A 162 -21.94 -7.37 -4.62
C LYS A 162 -22.04 -8.81 -5.14
N ASP A 163 -23.24 -9.27 -5.47
CA ASP A 163 -23.48 -10.65 -5.89
C ASP A 163 -22.67 -11.04 -7.15
N ASP A 164 -22.49 -10.11 -8.09
CA ASP A 164 -21.67 -10.32 -9.28
C ASP A 164 -20.16 -10.40 -8.94
N GLU A 165 -19.69 -9.59 -7.99
CA GLU A 165 -18.31 -9.64 -7.48
C GLU A 165 -18.07 -10.95 -6.70
N LYS A 166 -19.03 -11.38 -5.89
CA LYS A 166 -18.97 -12.66 -5.16
C LYS A 166 -18.86 -13.85 -6.11
N ARG A 167 -19.68 -13.87 -7.16
CA ARG A 167 -19.62 -14.91 -8.17
C ARG A 167 -18.26 -14.96 -8.85
N LYS A 168 -17.74 -13.79 -9.29
CA LYS A 168 -16.40 -13.70 -9.90
C LYS A 168 -15.30 -14.14 -8.96
N ALA A 169 -15.40 -13.81 -7.67
CA ALA A 169 -14.41 -14.23 -6.67
C ALA A 169 -14.40 -15.76 -6.48
N MET A 170 -15.57 -16.40 -6.47
CA MET A 170 -15.69 -17.87 -6.41
C MET A 170 -15.19 -18.55 -7.69
N GLU A 171 -15.53 -18.01 -8.88
CA GLU A 171 -15.05 -18.51 -10.17
C GLU A 171 -13.52 -18.50 -10.24
N ARG A 172 -12.88 -17.35 -9.92
CA ARG A 172 -11.43 -17.23 -9.85
C ARG A 172 -10.80 -18.19 -8.83
N ALA A 173 -11.50 -18.46 -7.74
CA ALA A 173 -11.03 -19.42 -6.74
C ALA A 173 -11.08 -20.85 -7.27
N GLY A 174 -12.10 -21.22 -8.06
CA GLY A 174 -12.24 -22.53 -8.71
C GLY A 174 -11.27 -22.74 -9.87
N GLU A 175 -10.96 -21.69 -10.64
CA GLU A 175 -10.01 -21.74 -11.75
C GLU A 175 -8.55 -21.81 -11.29
N SER A 176 -8.25 -21.43 -10.06
CA SER A 176 -6.92 -21.33 -9.48
C SER A 176 -6.31 -22.69 -9.05
N GLY A 177 -6.67 -23.77 -9.68
CA GLY A 177 -5.84 -24.98 -9.72
C GLY A 177 -4.53 -24.77 -10.51
N ARG A 178 -4.38 -23.60 -11.16
CA ARG A 178 -3.13 -23.08 -11.73
C ARG A 178 -2.75 -21.86 -10.90
N THR A 179 -1.57 -21.91 -10.31
CA THR A 179 -0.90 -20.81 -9.60
C THR A 179 -0.92 -19.51 -10.40
N ILE A 180 -1.96 -18.70 -10.21
CA ILE A 180 -1.93 -17.30 -10.58
C ILE A 180 -1.79 -16.56 -9.27
N ASP A 181 -0.64 -15.92 -9.08
CA ASP A 181 -0.43 -15.01 -7.98
C ASP A 181 -1.58 -13.99 -7.98
N ALA A 182 -2.26 -13.86 -6.84
CA ALA A 182 -3.36 -12.92 -6.64
C ALA A 182 -2.96 -11.45 -6.94
N TYR A 183 -1.69 -11.22 -7.20
CA TYR A 183 -1.02 -9.99 -7.55
C TYR A 183 -1.23 -9.54 -8.99
N GLU A 184 -1.33 -10.47 -9.94
CA GLU A 184 -1.47 -10.09 -11.35
C GLU A 184 -2.82 -9.48 -11.67
N ASP A 185 -3.84 -9.79 -10.87
CA ASP A 185 -5.21 -9.36 -11.14
C ASP A 185 -5.52 -7.91 -10.71
N ASN A 186 -4.74 -7.34 -9.78
CA ASN A 186 -4.87 -5.94 -9.38
C ASN A 186 -4.00 -4.98 -10.21
N GLY A 187 -3.33 -5.52 -11.23
CA GLY A 187 -2.53 -4.70 -12.15
C GLY A 187 -1.24 -4.13 -11.57
N TRP A 188 -0.90 -4.51 -10.36
CA TRP A 188 0.37 -4.11 -9.76
C TRP A 188 1.48 -5.05 -10.24
N ARG A 189 2.39 -4.54 -11.07
CA ARG A 189 3.64 -5.22 -11.41
C ARG A 189 4.77 -4.60 -10.61
N LYS A 190 5.57 -5.42 -9.94
CA LYS A 190 6.86 -4.94 -9.44
C LYS A 190 7.60 -4.29 -10.61
N PRO A 191 8.17 -3.09 -10.45
CA PRO A 191 9.11 -2.58 -11.43
C PRO A 191 10.23 -3.63 -11.52
N THR A 192 10.40 -4.23 -12.69
CA THR A 192 11.59 -5.02 -12.98
C THR A 192 12.75 -4.04 -12.92
N ALA A 193 13.51 -4.09 -11.82
CA ALA A 193 14.81 -3.46 -11.78
C ALA A 193 15.61 -4.10 -12.91
N THR A 194 15.70 -3.44 -14.04
CA THR A 194 16.71 -3.70 -15.05
C THR A 194 18.02 -3.35 -14.38
N ALA A 195 18.68 -4.36 -13.80
CA ALA A 195 20.07 -4.21 -13.44
C ALA A 195 20.81 -3.71 -14.70
N PRO A 196 21.61 -2.65 -14.60
CA PRO A 196 22.44 -2.26 -15.71
C PRO A 196 23.33 -3.47 -15.99
N VAL A 197 23.25 -3.98 -17.21
CA VAL A 197 24.19 -4.96 -17.73
C VAL A 197 25.54 -4.22 -17.73
N GLY A 198 26.36 -4.49 -16.71
CA GLY A 198 27.71 -4.02 -16.66
C GLY A 198 28.45 -4.62 -17.85
N ASP A 199 28.92 -3.76 -18.73
CA ASP A 199 29.84 -4.12 -19.79
C ASP A 199 31.01 -4.91 -19.19
N VAL A 200 31.10 -6.17 -19.58
CA VAL A 200 32.28 -7.00 -19.31
C VAL A 200 33.41 -6.42 -20.16
N TYR A 201 34.22 -5.61 -19.53
CA TYR A 201 35.46 -5.09 -20.14
C TYR A 201 36.45 -6.25 -20.30
N THR A 202 36.44 -6.88 -21.47
CA THR A 202 37.51 -7.78 -21.91
C THR A 202 38.61 -6.91 -22.50
N GLY A 203 39.44 -6.30 -21.64
CA GLY A 203 40.65 -5.59 -22.05
C GLY A 203 41.87 -6.48 -21.82
N ASP A 204 42.43 -7.00 -22.92
CA ASP A 204 43.76 -7.57 -22.94
C ASP A 204 44.79 -6.55 -22.44
N VAL A 205 45.53 -6.90 -21.39
CA VAL A 205 46.69 -6.15 -20.95
C VAL A 205 47.94 -6.82 -21.59
N PRO A 206 48.64 -6.17 -22.49
CA PRO A 206 49.94 -6.70 -22.93
C PRO A 206 50.98 -6.48 -21.83
N PHE A 207 51.60 -7.56 -21.43
CA PHE A 207 52.84 -7.52 -20.65
C PHE A 207 53.96 -6.95 -21.50
N MET A 208 54.64 -5.92 -21.04
CA MET A 208 56.04 -5.63 -21.20
C MET A 208 56.61 -5.08 -19.91
#